data_48d975d827faf4d961b2151625f9c24e
#
_entry.id   48d975d827faf4d961b2151625f9c24e
#
_cell.length_a   1.000
_cell.length_b   1.000
_cell.length_c   1.000
_cell.angle_alpha   90.00
_cell.angle_beta   90.00
_cell.angle_gamma   90.00
#
_symmetry.space_group_name_H-M   'P 1'
#
loop_
_entity.id
_entity.type
_entity.pdbx_description
1 polymer ?
#
loop_
_entity_poly.entity_id
_entity_poly.type
_entity_poly.pdbx_seq_one_letter_code
_entity_poly.pdbx_strand_id
1 'polypeptide(L)'
;MIADTLLIPFILLLVCGMKFSNSGNNYFFDDYLSPQNTKVLKGIFAVAVVIYHLGMITNNAGSKILIHCSGDFAVKFFFFCSGYGLLTQYKKYQARGVDYTKGFLGKHLPKLLVPLLVLTVIYTFFFINEGSYYGSSPFTFNLVVNLFLNNVLYVVYNAWFIFELVLLYIVFFFSFHFGKKNGGIQCCVILTLVLMCAFYMLNTYKAWSNFWYYSTFAFAVGVIYAEYKTNIDAFLKKHFKAVTYILFPMLICTMVAFFAVKKEIENNAGITSAENIILTPLFLLSLMALLTKIQPGCKKFWSFIGEISYELYLVHGLMYLLLHSSVINVKSQVVFVFGVMALSIVAAIIIHYIDFVILKIYFFVYNLFHKTDKKRS
;
A
#
# COMPACT_ATOMS: atom_id res chain seq x y z
N MET A 1 -12.58 -5.66 -21.33
CA MET A 1 -14.00 -6.05 -21.09
C MET A 1 -14.20 -6.95 -19.87
N ILE A 2 -13.38 -7.97 -19.62
CA ILE A 2 -13.71 -8.96 -18.56
C ILE A 2 -13.23 -8.54 -17.16
N ALA A 3 -12.05 -7.91 -17.01
CA ALA A 3 -11.67 -7.29 -15.72
C ALA A 3 -12.62 -6.13 -15.38
N ASP A 4 -13.23 -5.51 -16.38
CA ASP A 4 -14.24 -4.45 -16.20
C ASP A 4 -15.51 -4.97 -15.53
N THR A 5 -15.80 -6.26 -15.63
CA THR A 5 -16.97 -6.85 -14.95
C THR A 5 -16.83 -6.78 -13.42
N LEU A 6 -15.60 -6.78 -12.88
CA LEU A 6 -15.37 -6.54 -11.44
C LEU A 6 -15.54 -5.08 -11.03
N LEU A 7 -15.39 -4.12 -11.95
CA LEU A 7 -15.60 -2.71 -11.64
C LEU A 7 -17.06 -2.42 -11.29
N ILE A 8 -18.01 -3.12 -11.90
CA ILE A 8 -19.44 -2.94 -11.63
C ILE A 8 -19.76 -3.25 -10.16
N PRO A 9 -19.54 -4.47 -9.63
CA PRO A 9 -19.80 -4.76 -8.23
C PRO A 9 -18.92 -3.90 -7.29
N PHE A 10 -17.68 -3.58 -7.66
CA PHE A 10 -16.82 -2.70 -6.90
C PHE A 10 -17.44 -1.29 -6.74
N ILE A 11 -17.89 -0.67 -7.83
CA ILE A 11 -18.53 0.64 -7.80
C ILE A 11 -19.86 0.57 -7.04
N LEU A 12 -20.67 -0.46 -7.26
CA LEU A 12 -21.94 -0.65 -6.54
C LEU A 12 -21.72 -0.72 -5.03
N LEU A 13 -20.70 -1.46 -4.57
CA LEU A 13 -20.34 -1.54 -3.14
C LEU A 13 -19.82 -0.22 -2.59
N LEU A 14 -19.17 0.62 -3.40
CA LEU A 14 -18.74 1.96 -2.98
C LEU A 14 -19.93 2.91 -2.82
N VAL A 15 -20.90 2.85 -3.74
CA VAL A 15 -22.01 3.78 -3.81
C VAL A 15 -23.17 3.35 -2.91
N CYS A 16 -23.44 2.05 -2.77
CA CYS A 16 -24.54 1.52 -1.97
C CYS A 16 -24.39 1.90 -0.49
N GLY A 17 -25.26 2.81 -0.03
CA GLY A 17 -25.21 3.37 1.33
C GLY A 17 -24.09 4.41 1.56
N MET A 18 -23.60 5.02 0.48
CA MET A 18 -22.70 6.18 0.56
C MET A 18 -23.36 7.30 1.33
N LYS A 19 -22.60 7.95 2.19
CA LYS A 19 -23.08 9.08 2.97
C LYS A 19 -22.39 10.37 2.51
N PHE A 20 -23.22 11.38 2.27
CA PHE A 20 -22.77 12.73 2.03
C PHE A 20 -22.92 13.55 3.31
N SER A 21 -22.00 14.48 3.55
CA SER A 21 -22.17 15.44 4.64
C SER A 21 -23.38 16.31 4.35
N ASN A 22 -24.39 16.31 5.22
CA ASN A 22 -25.65 17.01 4.96
C ASN A 22 -25.47 18.53 4.89
N SER A 23 -26.02 19.09 3.86
CA SER A 23 -26.65 20.35 3.53
C SER A 23 -26.46 21.59 4.42
N GLY A 24 -25.30 21.84 4.93
CA GLY A 24 -24.86 23.18 5.29
C GLY A 24 -23.45 23.29 4.78
N ASN A 25 -23.04 24.41 4.22
CA ASN A 25 -21.70 24.64 3.70
C ASN A 25 -20.58 24.34 4.73
N ASN A 26 -20.90 24.03 5.98
CA ASN A 26 -20.00 23.91 7.12
C ASN A 26 -19.93 22.53 7.77
N TYR A 27 -20.69 21.52 7.30
CA TYR A 27 -20.60 20.19 7.89
C TYR A 27 -19.52 19.34 7.19
N PHE A 28 -18.63 18.76 7.97
CA PHE A 28 -17.52 17.92 7.50
C PHE A 28 -17.43 16.67 8.38
N PHE A 29 -16.99 15.54 7.79
CA PHE A 29 -16.64 14.35 8.55
C PHE A 29 -15.26 14.52 9.17
N ASP A 30 -15.16 14.84 10.44
CA ASP A 30 -13.87 15.05 11.13
C ASP A 30 -13.11 13.74 11.37
N ASP A 31 -13.80 12.63 11.34
CA ASP A 31 -13.30 11.28 11.60
C ASP A 31 -12.80 10.55 10.33
N TYR A 32 -12.67 11.23 9.20
CA TYR A 32 -12.35 10.62 7.89
C TYR A 32 -11.06 9.80 7.89
N LEU A 33 -10.06 10.13 8.73
CA LEU A 33 -8.84 9.36 8.96
C LEU A 33 -8.82 8.64 10.33
N SER A 34 -9.98 8.41 10.95
CA SER A 34 -10.05 7.54 12.12
C SER A 34 -9.55 6.13 11.78
N PRO A 35 -9.07 5.34 12.76
CA PRO A 35 -8.63 3.96 12.51
C PRO A 35 -9.69 3.13 11.78
N GLN A 36 -10.97 3.32 12.12
CA GLN A 36 -12.09 2.61 11.49
C GLN A 36 -12.26 3.01 10.02
N ASN A 37 -12.29 4.31 9.70
CA ASN A 37 -12.43 4.79 8.33
C ASN A 37 -11.19 4.48 7.49
N THR A 38 -9.99 4.56 8.07
CA THR A 38 -8.75 4.13 7.42
C THR A 38 -8.77 2.62 7.09
N LYS A 39 -9.34 1.78 7.98
CA LYS A 39 -9.53 0.35 7.71
C LYS A 39 -10.46 0.13 6.51
N VAL A 40 -11.58 0.86 6.43
CA VAL A 40 -12.51 0.84 5.27
C VAL A 40 -11.76 1.19 3.97
N LEU A 41 -10.98 2.25 3.97
CA LEU A 41 -10.21 2.68 2.80
C LEU A 41 -9.15 1.66 2.39
N LYS A 42 -8.45 1.04 3.37
CA LYS A 42 -7.50 -0.03 3.08
C LYS A 42 -8.17 -1.21 2.37
N GLY A 43 -9.40 -1.57 2.76
CA GLY A 43 -10.17 -2.61 2.07
C GLY A 43 -10.50 -2.24 0.63
N ILE A 44 -10.94 -1.01 0.39
CA ILE A 44 -11.22 -0.50 -0.96
C ILE A 44 -9.96 -0.56 -1.83
N PHE A 45 -8.86 -0.02 -1.34
CA PHE A 45 -7.61 0.03 -2.10
C PHE A 45 -6.96 -1.35 -2.27
N ALA A 46 -7.12 -2.29 -1.34
CA ALA A 46 -6.65 -3.67 -1.52
C ALA A 46 -7.37 -4.38 -2.66
N VAL A 47 -8.69 -4.25 -2.76
CA VAL A 47 -9.46 -4.79 -3.89
C VAL A 47 -9.08 -4.08 -5.20
N ALA A 48 -8.84 -2.77 -5.18
CA ALA A 48 -8.37 -2.02 -6.34
C ALA A 48 -7.02 -2.55 -6.88
N VAL A 49 -6.08 -2.94 -6.00
CA VAL A 49 -4.81 -3.59 -6.41
C VAL A 49 -5.07 -4.94 -7.10
N VAL A 50 -5.97 -5.77 -6.57
CA VAL A 50 -6.30 -7.06 -7.20
C VAL A 50 -6.91 -6.83 -8.59
N ILE A 51 -7.86 -5.89 -8.72
CA ILE A 51 -8.46 -5.50 -10.02
C ILE A 51 -7.39 -4.99 -10.99
N TYR A 52 -6.44 -4.16 -10.52
CA TYR A 52 -5.32 -3.67 -11.31
C TYR A 52 -4.50 -4.83 -11.91
N HIS A 53 -4.06 -5.78 -11.10
CA HIS A 53 -3.26 -6.90 -11.57
C HIS A 53 -4.04 -7.83 -12.51
N LEU A 54 -5.32 -8.07 -12.23
CA LEU A 54 -6.20 -8.81 -13.14
C LEU A 54 -6.36 -8.11 -14.49
N GLY A 55 -6.47 -6.78 -14.49
CA GLY A 55 -6.54 -5.98 -15.71
C GLY A 55 -5.27 -6.06 -16.55
N MET A 56 -4.10 -6.08 -15.90
CA MET A 56 -2.80 -6.25 -16.58
C MET A 56 -2.68 -7.61 -17.29
N ILE A 57 -3.16 -8.67 -16.63
CA ILE A 57 -3.05 -10.05 -17.12
C ILE A 57 -4.01 -10.34 -18.26
N THR A 58 -5.25 -9.83 -18.18
CA THR A 58 -6.29 -10.15 -19.15
C THR A 58 -6.22 -9.31 -20.45
N ASN A 59 -5.20 -8.47 -20.61
CA ASN A 59 -4.93 -7.67 -21.82
C ASN A 59 -6.14 -6.88 -22.37
N ASN A 60 -7.01 -6.39 -21.49
CA ASN A 60 -8.23 -5.69 -21.89
C ASN A 60 -7.99 -4.22 -22.21
N ALA A 61 -8.28 -3.83 -23.45
CA ALA A 61 -8.02 -2.50 -23.97
C ALA A 61 -9.00 -1.40 -23.49
N GLY A 62 -10.16 -1.76 -22.92
CA GLY A 62 -11.27 -0.81 -22.72
C GLY A 62 -11.11 0.18 -21.58
N SER A 63 -10.64 -0.27 -20.42
CA SER A 63 -10.54 0.55 -19.19
C SER A 63 -9.10 0.71 -18.68
N LYS A 64 -8.13 0.64 -19.59
CA LYS A 64 -6.69 0.70 -19.28
C LYS A 64 -6.35 1.86 -18.31
N ILE A 65 -6.93 3.03 -18.51
CA ILE A 65 -6.64 4.22 -17.71
C ILE A 65 -7.06 4.02 -16.25
N LEU A 66 -8.32 3.65 -16.00
CA LEU A 66 -8.83 3.48 -14.63
C LEU A 66 -8.13 2.35 -13.90
N ILE A 67 -7.88 1.24 -14.59
CA ILE A 67 -7.21 0.08 -14.03
C ILE A 67 -5.74 0.41 -13.72
N HIS A 68 -5.01 1.05 -14.63
CA HIS A 68 -3.60 1.42 -14.38
C HIS A 68 -3.45 2.41 -13.22
N CYS A 69 -4.32 3.41 -13.12
CA CYS A 69 -4.27 4.35 -12.01
C CYS A 69 -4.62 3.71 -10.67
N SER A 70 -5.51 2.70 -10.65
CA SER A 70 -5.99 2.12 -9.40
C SER A 70 -4.88 1.45 -8.57
N GLY A 71 -3.95 0.74 -9.21
CA GLY A 71 -2.84 0.08 -8.53
C GLY A 71 -1.84 1.07 -7.94
N ASP A 72 -1.40 2.04 -8.72
CA ASP A 72 -0.43 3.05 -8.29
C ASP A 72 -0.99 3.92 -7.14
N PHE A 73 -2.23 4.41 -7.29
CA PHE A 73 -2.89 5.20 -6.25
C PHE A 73 -3.15 4.39 -4.97
N ALA A 74 -3.44 3.10 -5.08
CA ALA A 74 -3.60 2.23 -3.94
C ALA A 74 -2.31 2.09 -3.14
N VAL A 75 -1.18 1.87 -3.81
CA VAL A 75 0.14 1.77 -3.15
C VAL A 75 0.52 3.10 -2.49
N LYS A 76 0.32 4.24 -3.18
CA LYS A 76 0.52 5.57 -2.59
C LYS A 76 -0.31 5.77 -1.33
N PHE A 77 -1.58 5.32 -1.34
CA PHE A 77 -2.42 5.39 -0.15
C PHE A 77 -1.90 4.52 1.01
N PHE A 78 -1.40 3.32 0.74
CA PHE A 78 -0.83 2.46 1.79
C PHE A 78 0.43 3.06 2.42
N PHE A 79 1.33 3.63 1.62
CA PHE A 79 2.49 4.35 2.15
C PHE A 79 2.09 5.58 2.95
N PHE A 80 1.14 6.37 2.46
CA PHE A 80 0.57 7.50 3.19
C PHE A 80 0.01 7.07 4.55
N CYS A 81 -0.82 6.04 4.58
CA CYS A 81 -1.39 5.51 5.83
C CYS A 81 -0.31 5.06 6.81
N SER A 82 0.78 4.50 6.31
CA SER A 82 1.90 4.06 7.15
C SER A 82 2.62 5.25 7.78
N GLY A 83 3.01 6.26 7.01
CA GLY A 83 3.63 7.48 7.52
C GLY A 83 2.72 8.24 8.48
N TYR A 84 1.46 8.46 8.08
CA TYR A 84 0.44 9.10 8.90
C TYR A 84 0.22 8.38 10.24
N GLY A 85 0.07 7.05 10.18
CA GLY A 85 -0.20 6.23 11.35
C GLY A 85 0.97 6.21 12.33
N LEU A 86 2.20 6.09 11.83
CA LEU A 86 3.40 6.08 12.66
C LEU A 86 3.59 7.41 13.40
N LEU A 87 3.48 8.55 12.71
CA LEU A 87 3.62 9.85 13.37
C LEU A 87 2.47 10.13 14.34
N THR A 88 1.25 9.74 13.99
CA THR A 88 0.10 9.89 14.90
C THR A 88 0.30 9.08 16.18
N GLN A 89 0.84 7.85 16.08
CA GLN A 89 1.18 7.05 17.26
C GLN A 89 2.33 7.67 18.05
N TYR A 90 3.42 8.09 17.38
CA TYR A 90 4.53 8.78 18.01
C TYR A 90 4.04 9.96 18.88
N LYS A 91 3.21 10.83 18.32
CA LYS A 91 2.62 11.97 19.05
C LYS A 91 1.81 11.54 20.28
N LYS A 92 1.02 10.47 20.17
CA LYS A 92 0.23 9.93 21.29
C LYS A 92 1.12 9.39 22.42
N TYR A 93 2.20 8.70 22.09
CA TYR A 93 3.16 8.20 23.08
C TYR A 93 3.93 9.34 23.72
N GLN A 94 4.38 10.31 22.92
CA GLN A 94 5.07 11.50 23.41
C GLN A 94 4.20 12.31 24.39
N ALA A 95 2.92 12.49 24.10
CA ALA A 95 1.98 13.16 24.98
C ALA A 95 1.80 12.44 26.36
N ARG A 96 2.13 11.16 26.41
CA ARG A 96 2.11 10.33 27.64
C ARG A 96 3.49 10.27 28.32
N GLY A 97 4.50 10.98 27.80
CA GLY A 97 5.88 10.91 28.32
C GLY A 97 6.60 9.57 28.03
N VAL A 98 6.08 8.76 27.08
CA VAL A 98 6.64 7.45 26.74
C VAL A 98 7.44 7.55 25.46
N ASP A 99 8.66 7.03 25.49
CA ASP A 99 9.50 6.92 24.28
C ASP A 99 8.97 5.86 23.31
N TYR A 100 8.42 6.31 22.20
CA TYR A 100 7.86 5.47 21.15
C TYR A 100 8.92 4.66 20.41
N THR A 101 10.16 5.18 20.33
CA THR A 101 11.25 4.53 19.59
C THR A 101 11.79 3.30 20.33
N LYS A 102 11.58 3.22 21.64
CA LYS A 102 12.03 2.08 22.44
C LYS A 102 11.32 0.79 22.03
N GLY A 103 12.10 -0.14 21.46
CA GLY A 103 11.59 -1.41 20.95
C GLY A 103 10.71 -1.29 19.69
N PHE A 104 10.81 -0.16 18.98
CA PHE A 104 10.00 0.12 17.78
C PHE A 104 10.13 -0.96 16.71
N LEU A 105 11.36 -1.29 16.32
CA LEU A 105 11.61 -2.28 15.26
C LEU A 105 11.08 -3.67 15.66
N GLY A 106 11.33 -4.12 16.90
CA GLY A 106 10.82 -5.40 17.39
C GLY A 106 9.29 -5.48 17.49
N LYS A 107 8.59 -4.34 17.57
CA LYS A 107 7.12 -4.31 17.62
C LYS A 107 6.46 -4.15 16.26
N HIS A 108 7.14 -3.54 15.30
CA HIS A 108 6.55 -3.18 14.00
C HIS A 108 7.02 -4.09 12.86
N LEU A 109 8.32 -4.41 12.78
CA LEU A 109 8.83 -5.24 11.68
C LEU A 109 8.25 -6.65 11.63
N PRO A 110 8.04 -7.38 12.74
CA PRO A 110 7.45 -8.71 12.69
C PRO A 110 6.05 -8.73 12.05
N LYS A 111 5.26 -7.66 12.23
CA LYS A 111 3.93 -7.54 11.61
C LYS A 111 3.98 -7.43 10.10
N LEU A 112 5.10 -7.00 9.53
CA LEU A 112 5.34 -6.93 8.09
C LEU A 112 6.00 -8.22 7.58
N LEU A 113 6.95 -8.75 8.35
CA LEU A 113 7.79 -9.86 7.89
C LEU A 113 7.16 -11.23 8.09
N VAL A 114 6.35 -11.44 9.13
CA VAL A 114 5.73 -12.76 9.38
C VAL A 114 4.81 -13.19 8.24
N PRO A 115 3.83 -12.37 7.78
CA PRO A 115 2.99 -12.76 6.65
C PRO A 115 3.80 -12.97 5.37
N LEU A 116 4.82 -12.17 5.15
CA LEU A 116 5.71 -12.32 4.01
C LEU A 116 6.47 -13.66 4.05
N LEU A 117 7.00 -14.05 5.22
CA LEU A 117 7.71 -15.32 5.39
C LEU A 117 6.76 -16.52 5.21
N VAL A 118 5.56 -16.47 5.78
CA VAL A 118 4.54 -17.53 5.59
C VAL A 118 4.22 -17.71 4.10
N LEU A 119 3.97 -16.62 3.40
CA LEU A 119 3.68 -16.68 1.96
C LEU A 119 4.88 -17.09 1.13
N THR A 120 6.10 -16.71 1.53
CA THR A 120 7.31 -17.20 0.87
C THR A 120 7.40 -18.71 0.88
N VAL A 121 7.11 -19.33 2.01
CA VAL A 121 7.11 -20.80 2.13
C VAL A 121 6.06 -21.38 1.19
N ILE A 122 4.84 -20.84 1.17
CA ILE A 122 3.74 -21.32 0.33
C ILE A 122 4.07 -21.18 -1.17
N TYR A 123 4.57 -20.02 -1.60
CA TYR A 123 5.01 -19.79 -2.99
C TYR A 123 6.16 -20.73 -3.38
N THR A 124 7.11 -20.97 -2.47
CA THR A 124 8.22 -21.88 -2.72
C THR A 124 7.70 -23.31 -2.99
N PHE A 125 6.81 -23.81 -2.14
CA PHE A 125 6.17 -25.11 -2.37
C PHE A 125 5.40 -25.17 -3.71
N PHE A 126 4.69 -24.09 -4.05
CA PHE A 126 3.98 -24.01 -5.32
C PHE A 126 4.95 -24.13 -6.51
N PHE A 127 6.05 -23.34 -6.53
CA PHE A 127 7.01 -23.37 -7.63
C PHE A 127 7.81 -24.69 -7.71
N ILE A 128 8.08 -25.34 -6.59
CA ILE A 128 8.68 -26.68 -6.56
C ILE A 128 7.74 -27.67 -7.28
N ASN A 129 6.44 -27.64 -6.97
CA ASN A 129 5.47 -28.54 -7.59
C ASN A 129 5.25 -28.24 -9.10
N GLU A 130 5.25 -26.98 -9.50
CA GLU A 130 5.17 -26.61 -10.91
C GLU A 130 6.48 -26.88 -11.67
N GLY A 131 7.60 -27.09 -10.98
CA GLY A 131 8.92 -27.31 -11.57
C GLY A 131 9.50 -26.07 -12.28
N SER A 132 8.78 -24.95 -12.28
CA SER A 132 9.17 -23.71 -12.96
C SER A 132 8.79 -22.47 -12.18
N TYR A 133 9.56 -21.39 -12.38
CA TYR A 133 9.28 -20.07 -11.85
C TYR A 133 8.56 -19.24 -12.92
N TYR A 134 7.27 -18.94 -12.69
CA TYR A 134 6.40 -18.22 -13.65
C TYR A 134 6.43 -18.77 -15.08
N GLY A 135 6.60 -20.09 -15.23
CA GLY A 135 6.64 -20.76 -16.54
C GLY A 135 7.87 -20.47 -17.41
N SER A 136 8.85 -19.70 -16.91
CA SER A 136 9.97 -19.22 -17.73
C SER A 136 11.32 -19.90 -17.42
N SER A 137 11.53 -20.34 -16.19
CA SER A 137 12.81 -20.93 -15.76
C SER A 137 12.61 -22.07 -14.77
N PRO A 138 13.44 -23.14 -14.80
CA PRO A 138 13.41 -24.17 -13.77
C PRO A 138 13.57 -23.57 -12.38
N PHE A 139 12.72 -23.97 -11.44
CA PHE A 139 12.80 -23.49 -10.05
C PHE A 139 13.93 -24.21 -9.31
N THR A 140 15.08 -23.53 -9.19
CA THR A 140 16.29 -24.06 -8.55
C THR A 140 16.76 -23.16 -7.43
N PHE A 141 17.61 -23.68 -6.53
CA PHE A 141 18.23 -22.87 -5.48
C PHE A 141 19.03 -21.69 -6.07
N ASN A 142 19.76 -21.91 -7.16
CA ASN A 142 20.50 -20.83 -7.83
C ASN A 142 19.58 -19.74 -8.36
N LEU A 143 18.37 -20.09 -8.85
CA LEU A 143 17.38 -19.09 -9.23
C LEU A 143 16.95 -18.24 -8.03
N VAL A 144 16.66 -18.86 -6.89
CA VAL A 144 16.27 -18.13 -5.67
C VAL A 144 17.35 -17.16 -5.23
N VAL A 145 18.62 -17.60 -5.26
CA VAL A 145 19.78 -16.73 -4.95
C VAL A 145 19.90 -15.58 -5.95
N ASN A 146 19.72 -15.86 -7.24
CA ASN A 146 19.77 -14.84 -8.30
C ASN A 146 18.60 -13.84 -8.18
N LEU A 147 17.41 -14.29 -7.83
CA LEU A 147 16.27 -13.42 -7.58
C LEU A 147 16.56 -12.45 -6.44
N PHE A 148 17.22 -12.94 -5.39
CA PHE A 148 17.59 -12.12 -4.26
C PHE A 148 18.71 -11.11 -4.60
N LEU A 149 19.69 -11.48 -5.42
CA LEU A 149 20.84 -10.64 -5.75
C LEU A 149 20.60 -9.69 -6.91
N ASN A 150 19.73 -10.05 -7.86
CA ASN A 150 19.59 -9.39 -9.16
C ASN A 150 18.23 -8.70 -9.35
N ASN A 151 17.76 -7.90 -8.36
CA ASN A 151 16.61 -7.01 -8.62
C ASN A 151 15.19 -7.56 -8.38
N VAL A 152 14.98 -8.85 -8.28
CA VAL A 152 13.65 -9.41 -8.00
C VAL A 152 13.61 -9.96 -6.60
N LEU A 153 14.18 -9.36 -5.72
CA LEU A 153 14.37 -9.58 -4.28
C LEU A 153 13.68 -10.79 -3.64
N TYR A 154 12.70 -11.45 -4.32
CA TYR A 154 11.95 -12.49 -3.64
C TYR A 154 11.14 -13.41 -4.54
N VAL A 155 10.83 -14.59 -4.03
CA VAL A 155 9.95 -15.58 -4.63
C VAL A 155 8.52 -15.02 -4.81
N VAL A 156 8.08 -14.13 -3.90
CA VAL A 156 6.79 -13.43 -3.97
C VAL A 156 6.98 -12.13 -4.75
N TYR A 157 6.57 -12.11 -6.01
CA TYR A 157 6.78 -10.97 -6.93
C TYR A 157 6.28 -9.63 -6.38
N ASN A 158 5.12 -9.62 -5.74
CA ASN A 158 4.53 -8.39 -5.20
C ASN A 158 5.17 -7.93 -3.87
N ALA A 159 6.18 -8.65 -3.34
CA ALA A 159 6.79 -8.33 -2.06
C ALA A 159 7.63 -7.05 -2.05
N TRP A 160 7.96 -6.46 -3.22
CA TRP A 160 8.73 -5.23 -3.32
C TRP A 160 8.19 -4.12 -2.41
N PHE A 161 6.87 -3.94 -2.36
CA PHE A 161 6.18 -2.97 -1.51
C PHE A 161 6.51 -3.16 -0.02
N ILE A 162 6.62 -4.42 0.43
CA ILE A 162 6.90 -4.74 1.84
C ILE A 162 8.34 -4.41 2.19
N PHE A 163 9.28 -4.73 1.30
CA PHE A 163 10.69 -4.36 1.50
C PHE A 163 10.88 -2.86 1.59
N GLU A 164 10.25 -2.12 0.71
CA GLU A 164 10.26 -0.66 0.74
C GLU A 164 9.63 -0.14 2.03
N LEU A 165 8.52 -0.72 2.47
CA LEU A 165 7.86 -0.35 3.72
C LEU A 165 8.74 -0.64 4.94
N VAL A 166 9.47 -1.76 4.96
CA VAL A 166 10.47 -2.07 6.00
C VAL A 166 11.56 -1.01 6.05
N LEU A 167 12.10 -0.61 4.89
CA LEU A 167 13.11 0.46 4.82
C LEU A 167 12.55 1.80 5.32
N LEU A 168 11.32 2.15 4.96
CA LEU A 168 10.65 3.36 5.44
C LEU A 168 10.38 3.33 6.95
N TYR A 169 10.12 2.16 7.54
CA TYR A 169 10.00 2.02 8.99
C TYR A 169 11.35 2.20 9.69
N ILE A 170 12.43 1.73 9.07
CA ILE A 170 13.80 1.96 9.54
C ILE A 170 14.14 3.45 9.44
N VAL A 171 13.82 4.10 8.32
CA VAL A 171 13.97 5.56 8.14
C VAL A 171 13.21 6.32 9.23
N PHE A 172 11.96 5.95 9.50
CA PHE A 172 11.16 6.57 10.56
C PHE A 172 11.83 6.38 11.93
N PHE A 173 12.25 5.16 12.24
CA PHE A 173 12.93 4.85 13.51
C PHE A 173 14.15 5.74 13.72
N PHE A 174 15.09 5.77 12.77
CA PHE A 174 16.30 6.58 12.91
C PHE A 174 15.99 8.07 13.00
N SER A 175 15.06 8.56 12.20
CA SER A 175 14.64 9.97 12.18
C SER A 175 14.14 10.44 13.55
N PHE A 176 13.28 9.65 14.19
CA PHE A 176 12.66 10.04 15.47
C PHE A 176 13.46 9.61 16.70
N HIS A 177 14.36 8.65 16.56
CA HIS A 177 15.29 8.26 17.61
C HIS A 177 16.37 9.32 17.81
N PHE A 178 16.96 9.84 16.72
CA PHE A 178 18.05 10.81 16.78
C PHE A 178 17.59 12.26 16.65
N GLY A 179 16.60 12.53 15.78
CA GLY A 179 16.15 13.89 15.45
C GLY A 179 15.17 14.53 16.45
N LYS A 180 14.68 13.79 17.44
CA LYS A 180 13.61 14.21 18.36
C LYS A 180 12.40 14.78 17.59
N LYS A 181 11.54 15.62 18.22
CA LYS A 181 10.25 16.01 17.64
C LYS A 181 10.36 16.73 16.28
N ASN A 182 10.89 17.93 16.26
CA ASN A 182 10.88 18.77 15.04
C ASN A 182 11.94 18.32 14.02
N GLY A 183 13.15 18.03 14.49
CA GLY A 183 14.22 17.49 13.65
C GLY A 183 13.90 16.09 13.10
N GLY A 184 13.09 15.29 13.81
CA GLY A 184 12.65 13.98 13.36
C GLY A 184 11.80 14.01 12.09
N ILE A 185 10.87 14.97 11.97
CA ILE A 185 10.03 15.10 10.76
C ILE A 185 10.89 15.51 9.55
N GLN A 186 11.74 16.52 9.71
CA GLN A 186 12.63 16.98 8.64
C GLN A 186 13.57 15.86 8.20
N CYS A 187 14.20 15.16 9.17
CA CYS A 187 15.08 14.03 8.90
C CYS A 187 14.33 12.91 8.17
N CYS A 188 13.11 12.57 8.59
CA CYS A 188 12.28 11.55 7.95
C CYS A 188 11.96 11.89 6.49
N VAL A 189 11.59 13.12 6.20
CA VAL A 189 11.33 13.60 4.84
C VAL A 189 12.60 13.53 3.99
N ILE A 190 13.72 14.05 4.50
CA ILE A 190 15.01 14.03 3.77
C ILE A 190 15.45 12.58 3.49
N LEU A 191 15.44 11.71 4.51
CA LEU A 191 15.84 10.31 4.32
C LEU A 191 14.89 9.54 3.38
N THR A 192 13.59 9.86 3.37
CA THR A 192 12.65 9.30 2.40
C THR A 192 13.00 9.74 0.96
N LEU A 193 13.35 11.02 0.76
CA LEU A 193 13.81 11.51 -0.54
C LEU A 193 15.15 10.88 -0.95
N VAL A 194 16.08 10.71 -0.02
CA VAL A 194 17.36 10.02 -0.28
C VAL A 194 17.10 8.57 -0.70
N LEU A 195 16.19 7.86 -0.02
CA LEU A 195 15.81 6.50 -0.38
C LEU A 195 15.19 6.45 -1.78
N MET A 196 14.29 7.39 -2.10
CA MET A 196 13.71 7.51 -3.44
C MET A 196 14.78 7.76 -4.51
N CYS A 197 15.73 8.64 -4.26
CA CYS A 197 16.87 8.88 -5.15
C CYS A 197 17.74 7.63 -5.31
N ALA A 198 17.98 6.86 -4.25
CA ALA A 198 18.73 5.62 -4.30
C ALA A 198 18.02 4.58 -5.20
N PHE A 199 16.70 4.41 -5.07
CA PHE A 199 15.94 3.53 -5.96
C PHE A 199 15.93 4.02 -7.42
N TYR A 200 15.85 5.33 -7.64
CA TYR A 200 16.00 5.92 -8.98
C TYR A 200 17.37 5.60 -9.59
N MET A 201 18.45 5.72 -8.81
CA MET A 201 19.80 5.35 -9.25
C MET A 201 19.90 3.85 -9.56
N LEU A 202 19.32 2.99 -8.73
CA LEU A 202 19.27 1.54 -9.01
C LEU A 202 18.47 1.22 -10.27
N ASN A 203 17.39 1.95 -10.56
CA ASN A 203 16.68 1.83 -11.82
C ASN A 203 17.58 2.20 -12.99
N THR A 204 18.27 3.32 -12.92
CA THR A 204 19.11 3.83 -14.01
C THR A 204 20.33 2.94 -14.29
N TYR A 205 21.03 2.49 -13.23
CA TYR A 205 22.31 1.78 -13.38
C TYR A 205 22.20 0.25 -13.30
N LYS A 206 21.16 -0.29 -12.71
CA LYS A 206 20.97 -1.73 -12.48
C LYS A 206 19.69 -2.28 -13.11
N ALA A 207 18.98 -1.48 -13.89
CA ALA A 207 17.71 -1.82 -14.53
C ALA A 207 16.62 -2.30 -13.52
N TRP A 208 16.63 -1.75 -12.31
CA TRP A 208 15.56 -1.99 -11.35
C TRP A 208 14.25 -1.39 -11.85
N SER A 209 13.15 -2.05 -11.57
CA SER A 209 11.84 -1.58 -12.02
C SER A 209 11.49 -0.23 -11.39
N ASN A 210 10.79 0.60 -12.14
CA ASN A 210 10.43 1.97 -11.78
C ASN A 210 9.43 2.04 -10.59
N PHE A 211 8.67 0.98 -10.33
CA PHE A 211 7.73 0.94 -9.21
C PHE A 211 8.41 1.14 -7.84
N TRP A 212 9.71 0.88 -7.70
CA TRP A 212 10.45 1.08 -6.47
C TRP A 212 10.54 2.54 -5.98
N TYR A 213 10.39 3.53 -6.83
CA TYR A 213 10.46 4.94 -6.45
C TYR A 213 9.19 5.75 -6.74
N TYR A 214 8.20 5.16 -7.43
CA TYR A 214 6.99 5.90 -7.81
C TYR A 214 6.11 6.28 -6.63
N SER A 215 6.09 5.51 -5.58
CA SER A 215 5.17 5.67 -4.46
C SER A 215 5.84 6.06 -3.15
N THR A 216 7.17 5.98 -3.06
CA THR A 216 7.98 6.22 -1.85
C THR A 216 7.63 7.55 -1.18
N PHE A 217 7.48 8.61 -1.97
CA PHE A 217 7.20 9.96 -1.45
C PHE A 217 5.87 10.06 -0.69
N ALA A 218 4.91 9.18 -0.96
CA ALA A 218 3.62 9.16 -0.26
C ALA A 218 3.77 8.93 1.26
N PHE A 219 4.81 8.22 1.68
CA PHE A 219 5.11 8.03 3.10
C PHE A 219 5.47 9.37 3.78
N ALA A 220 6.35 10.17 3.17
CA ALA A 220 6.70 11.51 3.66
C ALA A 220 5.48 12.44 3.69
N VAL A 221 4.64 12.39 2.65
CA VAL A 221 3.36 13.13 2.62
C VAL A 221 2.48 12.72 3.80
N GLY A 222 2.41 11.42 4.14
CA GLY A 222 1.68 10.93 5.31
C GLY A 222 2.21 11.47 6.64
N VAL A 223 3.53 11.51 6.80
CA VAL A 223 4.19 12.11 7.98
C VAL A 223 3.87 13.61 8.07
N ILE A 224 4.04 14.37 6.99
CA ILE A 224 3.73 15.81 6.95
C ILE A 224 2.24 16.05 7.25
N TYR A 225 1.37 15.25 6.65
CA TYR A 225 -0.07 15.38 6.87
C TYR A 225 -0.46 15.15 8.33
N ALA A 226 0.13 14.15 8.99
CA ALA A 226 -0.10 13.87 10.42
C ALA A 226 0.39 15.01 11.33
N GLU A 227 1.46 15.72 10.93
CA GLU A 227 1.94 16.89 11.68
C GLU A 227 0.96 18.05 11.57
N TYR A 228 0.55 18.39 10.36
CA TYR A 228 -0.25 19.58 10.07
C TYR A 228 -1.75 19.31 9.92
N LYS A 229 -2.23 18.12 10.31
CA LYS A 229 -3.65 17.72 10.11
C LYS A 229 -4.64 18.77 10.59
N THR A 230 -4.45 19.31 11.78
CA THR A 230 -5.37 20.33 12.36
C THR A 230 -5.42 21.59 11.49
N ASN A 231 -4.27 22.03 11.00
CA ASN A 231 -4.17 23.22 10.15
C ASN A 231 -4.79 22.95 8.77
N ILE A 232 -4.52 21.76 8.20
CA ILE A 232 -5.08 21.34 6.91
C ILE A 232 -6.60 21.23 7.02
N ASP A 233 -7.12 20.61 8.07
CA ASP A 233 -8.57 20.49 8.31
C ASP A 233 -9.25 21.87 8.42
N ALA A 234 -8.63 22.79 9.17
CA ALA A 234 -9.14 24.17 9.31
C ALA A 234 -9.13 24.89 7.96
N PHE A 235 -8.06 24.75 7.19
CA PHE A 235 -7.95 25.34 5.86
C PHE A 235 -8.98 24.75 4.88
N LEU A 236 -9.13 23.42 4.86
CA LEU A 236 -10.13 22.74 4.04
C LEU A 236 -11.54 23.19 4.39
N LYS A 237 -11.88 23.28 5.68
CA LYS A 237 -13.20 23.75 6.12
C LYS A 237 -13.49 25.18 5.65
N LYS A 238 -12.50 26.06 5.76
CA LYS A 238 -12.65 27.47 5.38
C LYS A 238 -12.73 27.66 3.87
N HIS A 239 -11.95 26.91 3.09
CA HIS A 239 -11.76 27.15 1.65
C HIS A 239 -12.18 25.98 0.77
N PHE A 240 -13.07 25.10 1.25
CA PHE A 240 -13.39 23.81 0.60
C PHE A 240 -13.74 23.95 -0.88
N LYS A 241 -14.61 24.89 -1.25
CA LYS A 241 -15.01 25.09 -2.66
C LYS A 241 -13.81 25.46 -3.53
N ALA A 242 -13.02 26.45 -3.11
CA ALA A 242 -11.86 26.89 -3.87
C ALA A 242 -10.81 25.76 -4.02
N VAL A 243 -10.54 25.05 -2.92
CA VAL A 243 -9.60 23.92 -2.90
C VAL A 243 -10.08 22.81 -3.86
N THR A 244 -11.37 22.46 -3.82
CA THR A 244 -11.94 21.42 -4.70
C THR A 244 -11.88 21.84 -6.18
N TYR A 245 -12.25 23.09 -6.50
CA TYR A 245 -12.18 23.60 -7.88
C TYR A 245 -10.76 23.72 -8.43
N ILE A 246 -9.74 23.73 -7.58
CA ILE A 246 -8.33 23.75 -8.01
C ILE A 246 -7.75 22.33 -8.05
N LEU A 247 -7.87 21.57 -6.94
CA LEU A 247 -7.20 20.26 -6.81
C LEU A 247 -7.73 19.22 -7.81
N PHE A 248 -9.05 19.13 -8.02
CA PHE A 248 -9.58 18.09 -8.91
C PHE A 248 -9.23 18.34 -10.38
N PRO A 249 -9.39 19.55 -10.95
CA PRO A 249 -8.90 19.84 -12.30
C PRO A 249 -7.39 19.61 -12.44
N MET A 250 -6.58 20.06 -11.47
CA MET A 250 -5.13 19.80 -11.49
C MET A 250 -4.81 18.31 -11.49
N LEU A 251 -5.48 17.51 -10.66
CA LEU A 251 -5.31 16.05 -10.65
C LEU A 251 -5.67 15.45 -12.01
N ILE A 252 -6.84 15.83 -12.58
CA ILE A 252 -7.28 15.33 -13.88
C ILE A 252 -6.30 15.77 -14.98
N CYS A 253 -5.89 17.04 -15.03
CA CYS A 253 -4.93 17.54 -16.00
C CYS A 253 -3.59 16.82 -15.91
N THR A 254 -3.07 16.59 -14.69
CA THR A 254 -1.82 15.86 -14.49
C THR A 254 -1.96 14.42 -14.95
N MET A 255 -3.08 13.74 -14.66
CA MET A 255 -3.35 12.39 -15.14
C MET A 255 -3.44 12.33 -16.66
N VAL A 256 -4.16 13.28 -17.29
CA VAL A 256 -4.30 13.34 -18.77
C VAL A 256 -2.95 13.62 -19.40
N ALA A 257 -2.16 14.55 -18.87
CA ALA A 257 -0.80 14.83 -19.35
C ALA A 257 0.09 13.58 -19.28
N PHE A 258 0.04 12.86 -18.15
CA PHE A 258 0.74 11.60 -17.99
C PHE A 258 0.40 10.59 -19.10
N PHE A 259 -0.90 10.38 -19.35
CA PHE A 259 -1.31 9.42 -20.39
C PHE A 259 -0.99 9.89 -21.80
N ALA A 260 -1.03 11.20 -22.05
CA ALA A 260 -0.72 11.76 -23.37
C ALA A 260 0.76 11.58 -23.78
N VAL A 261 1.66 11.72 -22.78
CA VAL A 261 3.12 11.61 -22.98
C VAL A 261 3.72 10.33 -22.39
N LYS A 262 2.88 9.37 -22.02
CA LYS A 262 3.29 8.14 -21.33
C LYS A 262 4.44 7.40 -22.02
N LYS A 263 4.43 7.33 -23.35
CA LYS A 263 5.43 6.61 -24.13
C LYS A 263 6.81 7.27 -24.08
N GLU A 264 6.85 8.61 -24.09
CA GLU A 264 8.08 9.38 -23.92
C GLU A 264 8.56 9.36 -22.48
N ILE A 265 7.63 9.41 -21.53
CA ILE A 265 7.90 9.41 -20.09
C ILE A 265 8.44 8.06 -19.61
N GLU A 266 7.87 6.94 -20.06
CA GLU A 266 8.31 5.59 -19.68
C GLU A 266 9.79 5.35 -20.05
N ASN A 267 10.30 6.04 -21.07
CA ASN A 267 11.70 5.98 -21.48
C ASN A 267 12.60 6.97 -20.71
N ASN A 268 12.05 7.85 -19.87
CA ASN A 268 12.80 8.85 -19.13
C ASN A 268 12.47 8.81 -17.63
N ALA A 269 13.29 8.09 -16.88
CA ALA A 269 13.12 7.90 -15.45
C ALA A 269 13.12 9.22 -14.63
N GLY A 270 13.77 10.27 -15.12
CA GLY A 270 13.78 11.59 -14.47
C GLY A 270 12.42 12.29 -14.54
N ILE A 271 11.78 12.26 -15.72
CA ILE A 271 10.46 12.86 -15.93
C ILE A 271 9.42 12.12 -15.09
N THR A 272 9.45 10.78 -15.09
CA THR A 272 8.52 9.97 -14.27
C THR A 272 8.68 10.19 -12.77
N SER A 273 9.90 10.43 -12.29
CA SER A 273 10.14 10.77 -10.88
C SER A 273 9.55 12.14 -10.52
N ALA A 274 9.81 13.17 -11.34
CA ALA A 274 9.30 14.52 -11.13
C ALA A 274 7.75 14.55 -11.13
N GLU A 275 7.15 13.84 -12.06
CA GLU A 275 5.70 13.69 -12.14
C GLU A 275 5.10 13.05 -10.88
N ASN A 276 5.68 11.95 -10.40
CA ASN A 276 5.19 11.29 -9.20
C ASN A 276 5.33 12.13 -7.93
N ILE A 277 6.34 13.00 -7.84
CA ILE A 277 6.47 13.98 -6.75
C ILE A 277 5.27 14.96 -6.76
N ILE A 278 4.76 15.32 -7.92
CA ILE A 278 3.60 16.23 -8.07
C ILE A 278 2.29 15.47 -7.91
N LEU A 279 2.12 14.38 -8.61
CA LEU A 279 0.88 13.58 -8.65
C LEU A 279 0.53 13.00 -7.28
N THR A 280 1.52 12.56 -6.51
CA THR A 280 1.31 11.95 -5.19
C THR A 280 0.58 12.88 -4.21
N PRO A 281 1.06 14.10 -3.91
CA PRO A 281 0.34 14.99 -3.01
C PRO A 281 -1.00 15.47 -3.60
N LEU A 282 -1.09 15.71 -4.91
CA LEU A 282 -2.35 16.08 -5.57
C LEU A 282 -3.43 15.01 -5.36
N PHE A 283 -3.10 13.75 -5.61
CA PHE A 283 -4.00 12.62 -5.38
C PHE A 283 -4.41 12.52 -3.91
N LEU A 284 -3.43 12.50 -3.00
CA LEU A 284 -3.70 12.31 -1.58
C LEU A 284 -4.52 13.47 -0.99
N LEU A 285 -4.21 14.71 -1.32
CA LEU A 285 -4.96 15.88 -0.85
C LEU A 285 -6.37 15.91 -1.45
N SER A 286 -6.54 15.56 -2.74
CA SER A 286 -7.86 15.43 -3.38
C SER A 286 -8.70 14.34 -2.70
N LEU A 287 -8.10 13.20 -2.42
CA LEU A 287 -8.75 12.11 -1.69
C LEU A 287 -9.17 12.55 -0.29
N MET A 288 -8.28 13.22 0.47
CA MET A 288 -8.61 13.70 1.81
C MET A 288 -9.73 14.75 1.76
N ALA A 289 -9.69 15.71 0.82
CA ALA A 289 -10.77 16.66 0.61
C ALA A 289 -12.10 15.96 0.32
N LEU A 290 -12.10 14.95 -0.54
CA LEU A 290 -13.29 14.15 -0.84
C LEU A 290 -13.84 13.46 0.41
N LEU A 291 -12.99 12.81 1.19
CA LEU A 291 -13.37 12.05 2.38
C LEU A 291 -13.92 12.91 3.51
N THR A 292 -13.60 14.22 3.54
CA THR A 292 -14.26 15.15 4.48
C THR A 292 -15.74 15.37 4.16
N LYS A 293 -16.18 15.07 2.94
CA LYS A 293 -17.56 15.28 2.48
C LYS A 293 -18.31 14.00 2.14
N ILE A 294 -17.58 12.93 1.80
CA ILE A 294 -18.16 11.67 1.34
C ILE A 294 -17.58 10.52 2.13
N GLN A 295 -18.45 9.66 2.63
CA GLN A 295 -18.06 8.39 3.24
C GLN A 295 -18.51 7.23 2.35
N PRO A 296 -17.63 6.25 2.02
CA PRO A 296 -17.99 5.11 1.20
C PRO A 296 -19.16 4.32 1.77
N GLY A 297 -19.93 3.69 0.89
CA GLY A 297 -20.97 2.74 1.25
C GLY A 297 -20.42 1.43 1.79
N CYS A 298 -21.28 0.51 2.16
CA CYS A 298 -20.97 -0.86 2.61
C CYS A 298 -19.77 -0.93 3.59
N LYS A 299 -19.67 0.00 4.54
CA LYS A 299 -18.52 0.14 5.47
C LYS A 299 -18.14 -1.16 6.20
N LYS A 300 -19.13 -2.00 6.57
CA LYS A 300 -18.86 -3.28 7.27
C LYS A 300 -18.07 -4.23 6.37
N PHE A 301 -18.46 -4.35 5.11
CA PHE A 301 -17.76 -5.17 4.12
C PHE A 301 -16.33 -4.67 3.89
N TRP A 302 -16.18 -3.38 3.60
CA TRP A 302 -14.86 -2.80 3.37
C TRP A 302 -13.96 -2.83 4.60
N SER A 303 -14.52 -2.68 5.81
CA SER A 303 -13.76 -2.83 7.04
C SER A 303 -13.26 -4.25 7.24
N PHE A 304 -14.07 -5.27 6.90
CA PHE A 304 -13.66 -6.66 6.92
C PHE A 304 -12.50 -6.93 5.94
N ILE A 305 -12.64 -6.49 4.67
CA ILE A 305 -11.56 -6.61 3.69
C ILE A 305 -10.33 -5.81 4.14
N GLY A 306 -10.52 -4.66 4.79
CA GLY A 306 -9.43 -3.85 5.31
C GLY A 306 -8.64 -4.50 6.45
N GLU A 307 -9.24 -5.43 7.17
CA GLU A 307 -8.56 -6.23 8.20
C GLU A 307 -7.55 -7.21 7.61
N ILE A 308 -7.93 -7.85 6.51
CA ILE A 308 -7.12 -8.82 5.78
C ILE A 308 -6.40 -8.21 4.56
N SER A 309 -6.36 -6.87 4.45
CA SER A 309 -5.88 -6.17 3.25
C SER A 309 -4.41 -6.44 2.94
N TYR A 310 -3.61 -6.69 3.96
CA TYR A 310 -2.20 -6.97 3.82
C TYR A 310 -1.97 -8.39 3.24
N GLU A 311 -2.63 -9.38 3.79
CA GLU A 311 -2.58 -10.76 3.33
C GLU A 311 -3.20 -10.88 1.93
N LEU A 312 -4.30 -10.17 1.67
CA LEU A 312 -4.93 -10.09 0.35
C LEU A 312 -3.97 -9.54 -0.70
N TYR A 313 -3.23 -8.47 -0.34
CA TYR A 313 -2.19 -7.92 -1.21
C TYR A 313 -1.09 -8.94 -1.54
N LEU A 314 -0.66 -9.74 -0.59
CA LEU A 314 0.42 -10.70 -0.80
C LEU A 314 -0.03 -11.97 -1.53
N VAL A 315 -1.26 -12.46 -1.26
CA VAL A 315 -1.71 -13.79 -1.74
C VAL A 315 -2.35 -13.78 -3.12
N HIS A 316 -2.86 -12.62 -3.60
CA HIS A 316 -3.60 -12.60 -4.87
C HIS A 316 -2.76 -13.07 -6.08
N GLY A 317 -1.46 -12.79 -6.06
CA GLY A 317 -0.53 -13.28 -7.08
C GLY A 317 -0.42 -14.80 -7.10
N LEU A 318 -0.47 -15.46 -5.94
CA LEU A 318 -0.48 -16.93 -5.85
C LEU A 318 -1.77 -17.51 -6.42
N MET A 319 -2.92 -16.90 -6.12
CA MET A 319 -4.21 -17.39 -6.64
C MET A 319 -4.29 -17.25 -8.17
N TYR A 320 -3.71 -16.21 -8.70
CA TYR A 320 -3.52 -16.04 -10.13
C TYR A 320 -2.68 -17.17 -10.74
N LEU A 321 -1.51 -17.48 -10.15
CA LEU A 321 -0.65 -18.56 -10.60
C LEU A 321 -1.34 -19.92 -10.48
N LEU A 322 -2.04 -20.17 -9.38
CA LEU A 322 -2.75 -21.41 -9.13
C LEU A 322 -3.82 -21.71 -10.18
N LEU A 323 -4.61 -20.70 -10.58
CA LEU A 323 -5.65 -20.87 -11.59
C LEU A 323 -5.12 -20.97 -13.02
N HIS A 324 -3.87 -20.59 -13.26
CA HIS A 324 -3.13 -20.80 -14.51
C HIS A 324 -2.11 -21.96 -14.43
N SER A 325 -2.10 -22.70 -13.32
CA SER A 325 -1.18 -23.82 -13.11
C SER A 325 -1.40 -24.95 -14.11
N SER A 326 -0.40 -25.82 -14.24
CA SER A 326 -0.51 -27.05 -15.04
C SER A 326 -1.64 -27.98 -14.59
N VAL A 327 -2.02 -27.90 -13.29
CA VAL A 327 -3.04 -28.76 -12.67
C VAL A 327 -4.47 -28.22 -12.89
N ILE A 328 -4.70 -26.92 -12.74
CA ILE A 328 -6.08 -26.35 -12.73
C ILE A 328 -6.44 -25.75 -14.09
N ASN A 329 -5.56 -24.94 -14.68
CA ASN A 329 -5.66 -24.31 -16.00
C ASN A 329 -7.06 -23.81 -16.40
N VAL A 330 -7.57 -22.82 -15.69
CA VAL A 330 -8.89 -22.22 -15.97
C VAL A 330 -8.86 -21.45 -17.28
N LYS A 331 -9.57 -21.96 -18.29
CA LYS A 331 -9.62 -21.35 -19.63
C LYS A 331 -10.64 -20.22 -19.76
N SER A 332 -11.74 -20.27 -18.99
CA SER A 332 -12.75 -19.22 -19.00
C SER A 332 -12.24 -17.98 -18.25
N GLN A 333 -12.05 -16.88 -18.96
CA GLN A 333 -11.56 -15.65 -18.36
C GLN A 333 -12.50 -15.08 -17.27
N VAL A 334 -13.83 -15.27 -17.41
CA VAL A 334 -14.80 -14.84 -16.39
C VAL A 334 -14.60 -15.65 -15.12
N VAL A 335 -14.57 -16.99 -15.23
CA VAL A 335 -14.31 -17.89 -14.10
C VAL A 335 -12.96 -17.58 -13.46
N PHE A 336 -11.95 -17.29 -14.26
CA PHE A 336 -10.62 -16.93 -13.80
C PHE A 336 -10.64 -15.65 -12.95
N VAL A 337 -11.22 -14.56 -13.46
CA VAL A 337 -11.23 -13.25 -12.79
C VAL A 337 -12.00 -13.30 -11.47
N PHE A 338 -13.21 -13.90 -11.47
CA PHE A 338 -13.99 -14.07 -10.24
C PHE A 338 -13.36 -15.09 -9.29
N GLY A 339 -12.77 -16.15 -9.84
CA GLY A 339 -12.06 -17.18 -9.08
C GLY A 339 -10.84 -16.63 -8.35
N VAL A 340 -9.98 -15.84 -9.03
CA VAL A 340 -8.85 -15.17 -8.39
C VAL A 340 -9.34 -14.29 -7.24
N MET A 341 -10.36 -13.47 -7.45
CA MET A 341 -10.87 -12.57 -6.41
C MET A 341 -11.40 -13.36 -5.20
N ALA A 342 -12.24 -14.34 -5.42
CA ALA A 342 -12.86 -15.14 -4.36
C ALA A 342 -11.82 -15.96 -3.58
N LEU A 343 -10.95 -16.67 -4.29
CA LEU A 343 -9.90 -17.49 -3.67
C LEU A 343 -8.87 -16.63 -2.94
N SER A 344 -8.54 -15.43 -3.45
CA SER A 344 -7.64 -14.50 -2.76
C SER A 344 -8.22 -14.04 -1.42
N ILE A 345 -9.52 -13.76 -1.35
CA ILE A 345 -10.18 -13.38 -0.10
C ILE A 345 -10.17 -14.57 0.89
N VAL A 346 -10.52 -15.77 0.44
CA VAL A 346 -10.51 -16.97 1.29
C VAL A 346 -9.10 -17.27 1.80
N ALA A 347 -8.11 -17.26 0.92
CA ALA A 347 -6.72 -17.49 1.29
C ALA A 347 -6.19 -16.40 2.24
N ALA A 348 -6.53 -15.14 2.00
CA ALA A 348 -6.15 -14.04 2.90
C ALA A 348 -6.73 -14.23 4.31
N ILE A 349 -7.96 -14.70 4.45
CA ILE A 349 -8.57 -15.02 5.75
C ILE A 349 -7.74 -16.10 6.46
N ILE A 350 -7.44 -17.20 5.76
CA ILE A 350 -6.70 -18.34 6.33
C ILE A 350 -5.31 -17.85 6.79
N ILE A 351 -4.59 -17.12 5.94
CA ILE A 351 -3.25 -16.61 6.26
C ILE A 351 -3.31 -15.62 7.42
N HIS A 352 -4.30 -14.74 7.45
CA HIS A 352 -4.49 -13.80 8.56
C HIS A 352 -4.58 -14.52 9.93
N TYR A 353 -5.30 -15.65 10.01
CA TYR A 353 -5.37 -16.43 11.23
C TYR A 353 -4.02 -17.10 11.58
N ILE A 354 -3.30 -17.62 10.58
CA ILE A 354 -1.96 -18.19 10.78
C ILE A 354 -1.01 -17.12 11.32
N ASP A 355 -0.99 -15.95 10.69
CA ASP A 355 -0.15 -14.82 11.09
C ASP A 355 -0.49 -14.32 12.50
N PHE A 356 -1.78 -14.25 12.82
CA PHE A 356 -2.23 -13.88 14.16
C PHE A 356 -1.66 -14.84 15.24
N VAL A 357 -1.70 -16.15 15.00
CA VAL A 357 -1.14 -17.15 15.95
C VAL A 357 0.37 -16.99 16.07
N ILE A 358 1.09 -16.88 14.96
CA ILE A 358 2.56 -16.73 14.96
C ILE A 358 2.96 -15.44 15.67
N LEU A 359 2.32 -14.32 15.36
CA LEU A 359 2.59 -13.04 16.00
C LEU A 359 2.26 -13.05 17.50
N LYS A 360 1.20 -13.73 17.91
CA LYS A 360 0.87 -13.91 19.33
C LYS A 360 1.98 -14.64 20.08
N ILE A 361 2.50 -15.73 19.50
CA ILE A 361 3.64 -16.47 20.06
C ILE A 361 4.88 -15.57 20.10
N TYR A 362 5.20 -14.89 18.99
CA TYR A 362 6.34 -13.98 18.94
C TYR A 362 6.27 -12.91 20.04
N PHE A 363 5.13 -12.20 20.17
CA PHE A 363 5.00 -11.15 21.17
C PHE A 363 4.97 -11.68 22.61
N PHE A 364 4.48 -12.89 22.82
CA PHE A 364 4.60 -13.54 24.12
C PHE A 364 6.07 -13.74 24.51
N VAL A 365 6.86 -14.33 23.63
CA VAL A 365 8.31 -14.56 23.83
C VAL A 365 9.05 -13.23 23.96
N TYR A 366 8.81 -12.28 23.06
CA TYR A 366 9.41 -10.95 23.09
C TYR A 366 9.19 -10.24 24.43
N ASN A 367 7.98 -10.30 24.97
CA ASN A 367 7.65 -9.67 26.25
C ASN A 367 8.29 -10.38 27.44
N LEU A 368 8.53 -11.69 27.40
CA LEU A 368 9.28 -12.41 28.43
C LEU A 368 10.71 -11.87 28.58
N PHE A 369 11.41 -11.71 27.45
CA PHE A 369 12.77 -11.18 27.47
C PHE A 369 12.84 -9.70 27.90
N HIS A 370 11.90 -8.86 27.49
CA HIS A 370 11.91 -7.43 27.84
C HIS A 370 11.32 -7.11 29.23
N LYS A 371 10.61 -8.05 29.88
CA LYS A 371 10.21 -7.90 31.30
C LYS A 371 11.36 -8.14 32.27
N THR A 372 12.32 -8.97 31.90
CA THR A 372 13.51 -9.25 32.74
C THR A 372 14.42 -8.04 32.86
N ASP A 373 14.50 -7.18 31.81
CA ASP A 373 15.31 -5.95 31.87
C ASP A 373 14.72 -4.87 32.80
N LYS A 374 13.38 -4.82 32.96
CA LYS A 374 12.73 -3.89 33.90
C LYS A 374 12.88 -4.27 35.38
N LYS A 375 13.28 -5.51 35.70
CA LYS A 375 13.56 -5.95 37.09
C LYS A 375 15.02 -5.80 37.46
N ARG A 376 15.91 -5.51 36.50
CA ARG A 376 17.34 -5.32 36.71
C ARG A 376 17.80 -3.84 36.68
N SER A 377 16.94 -2.93 36.35
CA SER A 377 17.12 -1.46 36.44
C SER A 377 16.24 -0.90 37.57
#